data_63b49bfde8adac3fda8ccd3964f9da5c
#
_entry.id   63b49bfde8adac3fda8ccd3964f9da5c
#
_cell.length_a   1.000
_cell.length_b   1.000
_cell.length_c   1.000
_cell.angle_alpha   90.00
_cell.angle_beta   90.00
_cell.angle_gamma   90.00
#
_symmetry.space_group_name_H-M   'P 1'
#
loop_
_entity.id
_entity.type
_entity.pdbx_description
1 polymer ?
#
loop_
_entity_poly.entity_id
_entity_poly.type
_entity_poly.pdbx_seq_one_letter_code
_entity_poly.pdbx_strand_id
1 'polypeptide(L)'
;MNQGSCARHETGYEVMSKRLLILMLILSGSLSVVAQDNYYMDKAKDYMRDAEYYTKKAEGYDREAEYYNKKAQGYLREADYYTRNKKYDKANTYSRWANEASDKARTQMRWANEAREKARLRMKWAQEAMEKARRK
;
A
#
# COMPACT_ATOMS: atom_id res chain seq x y z
N MET A 1 -33.65 25.08 2.25
CA MET A 1 -33.36 23.70 1.83
C MET A 1 -31.96 23.68 1.24
N ASN A 2 -30.97 23.28 2.00
CA ASN A 2 -29.58 23.26 1.55
C ASN A 2 -29.09 21.80 1.62
N GLN A 3 -28.99 21.15 0.45
CA GLN A 3 -28.42 19.81 0.37
C GLN A 3 -26.90 19.96 0.27
N GLY A 4 -26.21 19.70 1.40
CA GLY A 4 -24.78 19.59 1.46
C GLY A 4 -24.32 18.33 0.72
N SER A 5 -23.71 18.51 -0.43
CA SER A 5 -22.99 17.48 -1.17
C SER A 5 -21.76 17.08 -0.36
N CYS A 6 -21.82 15.91 0.29
CA CYS A 6 -20.67 15.30 0.92
C CYS A 6 -19.80 14.70 -0.18
N ALA A 7 -18.78 15.42 -0.62
CA ALA A 7 -17.74 14.90 -1.51
C ALA A 7 -16.98 13.81 -0.75
N ARG A 8 -17.23 12.56 -1.11
CA ARG A 8 -16.50 11.40 -0.59
C ARG A 8 -15.08 11.48 -1.15
N HIS A 9 -14.11 11.77 -0.30
CA HIS A 9 -12.69 11.68 -0.61
C HIS A 9 -12.38 10.20 -0.91
N GLU A 10 -12.35 9.85 -2.19
CA GLU A 10 -11.80 8.57 -2.62
C GLU A 10 -10.30 8.60 -2.34
N THR A 11 -9.88 7.78 -1.40
CA THR A 11 -8.48 7.67 -1.01
C THR A 11 -7.68 7.03 -2.14
N GLY A 12 -6.48 7.53 -2.43
CA GLY A 12 -5.66 7.18 -3.61
C GLY A 12 -5.37 5.68 -3.80
N TYR A 13 -5.55 4.85 -2.77
CA TYR A 13 -5.41 3.39 -2.87
C TYR A 13 -6.61 2.70 -3.54
N GLU A 14 -7.84 3.21 -3.42
CA GLU A 14 -9.00 2.67 -4.16
C GLU A 14 -8.86 2.87 -5.67
N VAL A 15 -8.33 4.03 -6.08
CA VAL A 15 -8.07 4.32 -7.50
C VAL A 15 -6.98 3.41 -8.06
N MET A 16 -5.94 3.11 -7.28
CA MET A 16 -4.87 2.17 -7.68
C MET A 16 -5.38 0.74 -7.81
N SER A 17 -6.22 0.28 -6.89
CA SER A 17 -6.83 -1.06 -6.92
C SER A 17 -7.75 -1.25 -8.14
N LYS A 18 -8.59 -0.25 -8.44
CA LYS A 18 -9.47 -0.29 -9.63
C LYS A 18 -8.69 -0.25 -10.95
N ARG A 19 -7.60 0.51 -11.03
CA ARG A 19 -6.73 0.54 -12.21
C ARG A 19 -5.96 -0.77 -12.40
N LEU A 20 -5.55 -1.43 -11.33
CA LEU A 20 -4.91 -2.75 -11.39
C LEU A 20 -5.90 -3.83 -11.88
N LEU A 21 -7.16 -3.80 -11.41
CA LEU A 21 -8.24 -4.70 -11.84
C LEU A 21 -8.62 -4.49 -13.33
N ILE A 22 -8.67 -3.25 -13.80
CA ILE A 22 -8.97 -2.93 -15.21
C ILE A 22 -7.83 -3.40 -16.12
N LEU A 23 -6.57 -3.27 -15.71
CA LEU A 23 -5.41 -3.81 -16.44
C LEU A 23 -5.44 -5.35 -16.52
N MET A 24 -5.91 -6.03 -15.47
CA MET A 24 -6.10 -7.50 -15.51
C MET A 24 -7.24 -7.94 -16.44
N LEU A 25 -8.33 -7.19 -16.55
CA LEU A 25 -9.47 -7.50 -17.43
C LEU A 25 -9.15 -7.31 -18.92
N ILE A 26 -8.30 -6.35 -19.27
CA ILE A 26 -7.89 -6.12 -20.66
C ILE A 26 -6.94 -7.23 -21.17
N LEU A 27 -6.23 -7.91 -20.27
CA LEU A 27 -5.30 -9.01 -20.60
C LEU A 27 -5.98 -10.35 -20.84
N SER A 28 -7.25 -10.53 -20.47
CA SER A 28 -7.99 -11.79 -20.65
C SER A 28 -8.61 -11.99 -22.04
N GLY A 29 -8.54 -11.00 -22.93
CA GLY A 29 -9.31 -10.92 -24.16
C GLY A 29 -8.67 -11.38 -25.47
N SER A 30 -7.42 -11.87 -25.51
CA SER A 30 -6.80 -12.26 -26.78
C SER A 30 -5.71 -13.34 -26.64
N LEU A 31 -6.15 -14.57 -26.44
CA LEU A 31 -5.28 -15.74 -26.48
C LEU A 31 -5.53 -16.55 -27.76
N SER A 32 -4.79 -16.23 -28.80
CA SER A 32 -4.58 -17.13 -29.95
C SER A 32 -3.23 -16.81 -30.58
N VAL A 33 -2.13 -17.39 -30.09
CA VAL A 33 -0.87 -17.46 -30.86
C VAL A 33 0.07 -18.58 -30.35
N VAL A 34 0.47 -19.39 -31.23
CA VAL A 34 1.64 -20.24 -31.49
C VAL A 34 2.71 -20.43 -30.41
N ALA A 35 3.18 -21.67 -30.29
CA ALA A 35 4.01 -22.28 -29.24
C ALA A 35 5.38 -21.65 -28.93
N GLN A 36 5.80 -20.58 -29.55
CA GLN A 36 7.11 -19.93 -29.34
C GLN A 36 7.02 -18.72 -28.37
N ASP A 37 5.82 -18.23 -28.09
CA ASP A 37 5.57 -17.09 -27.20
C ASP A 37 5.48 -17.48 -25.71
N ASN A 38 5.47 -18.77 -25.40
CA ASN A 38 5.24 -19.26 -24.05
C ASN A 38 6.29 -18.77 -23.04
N TYR A 39 7.57 -18.71 -23.42
CA TYR A 39 8.64 -18.32 -22.48
C TYR A 39 8.48 -16.89 -21.93
N TYR A 40 8.28 -15.91 -22.82
CA TYR A 40 8.12 -14.52 -22.39
C TYR A 40 6.76 -14.27 -21.70
N MET A 41 5.72 -14.97 -22.16
CA MET A 41 4.41 -14.92 -21.50
C MET A 41 4.45 -15.54 -20.09
N ASP A 42 5.16 -16.64 -19.90
CA ASP A 42 5.33 -17.25 -18.58
C ASP A 42 6.16 -16.36 -17.66
N LYS A 43 7.24 -15.75 -18.16
CA LYS A 43 7.96 -14.71 -17.42
C LYS A 43 7.08 -13.53 -17.03
N ALA A 44 6.23 -13.06 -17.93
CA ALA A 44 5.30 -11.99 -17.61
C ALA A 44 4.35 -12.37 -16.46
N LYS A 45 3.81 -13.59 -16.50
CA LYS A 45 2.96 -14.12 -15.41
C LYS A 45 3.72 -14.20 -14.07
N ASP A 46 4.98 -14.64 -14.10
CA ASP A 46 5.80 -14.70 -12.89
C ASP A 46 6.03 -13.30 -12.30
N TYR A 47 6.36 -12.31 -13.12
CA TYR A 47 6.51 -10.94 -12.68
C TYR A 47 5.19 -10.35 -12.15
N MET A 48 4.05 -10.69 -12.74
CA MET A 48 2.74 -10.26 -12.24
C MET A 48 2.43 -10.86 -10.86
N ARG A 49 2.74 -12.15 -10.65
CA ARG A 49 2.61 -12.78 -9.32
C ARG A 49 3.50 -12.11 -8.27
N ASP A 50 4.74 -11.81 -8.65
CA ASP A 50 5.66 -11.08 -7.78
C ASP A 50 5.12 -9.67 -7.44
N ALA A 51 4.58 -8.96 -8.43
CA ALA A 51 3.98 -7.65 -8.21
C ALA A 51 2.79 -7.73 -7.25
N GLU A 52 1.92 -8.71 -7.42
CA GLU A 52 0.80 -8.96 -6.49
C GLU A 52 1.29 -9.26 -5.06
N TYR A 53 2.31 -10.10 -4.92
CA TYR A 53 2.92 -10.38 -3.62
C TYR A 53 3.40 -9.10 -2.93
N TYR A 54 4.16 -8.24 -3.65
CA TYR A 54 4.65 -6.99 -3.07
C TYR A 54 3.53 -5.99 -2.78
N THR A 55 2.47 -5.97 -3.58
CA THR A 55 1.28 -5.16 -3.32
C THR A 55 0.61 -5.58 -2.01
N LYS A 56 0.34 -6.86 -1.82
CA LYS A 56 -0.22 -7.39 -0.56
C LYS A 56 0.68 -7.11 0.64
N LYS A 57 2.00 -7.18 0.43
CA LYS A 57 2.96 -6.86 1.48
C LYS A 57 2.91 -5.38 1.88
N ALA A 58 2.79 -4.47 0.90
CA ALA A 58 2.61 -3.04 1.16
C ALA A 58 1.34 -2.76 1.97
N GLU A 59 0.22 -3.39 1.59
CA GLU A 59 -1.05 -3.27 2.34
C GLU A 59 -0.93 -3.78 3.78
N GLY A 60 -0.13 -4.83 4.01
CA GLY A 60 0.18 -5.30 5.35
C GLY A 60 0.88 -4.22 6.18
N TYR A 61 1.92 -3.61 5.63
CA TYR A 61 2.64 -2.52 6.29
C TYR A 61 1.77 -1.28 6.52
N ASP A 62 0.84 -0.96 5.61
CA ASP A 62 -0.10 0.15 5.80
C ASP A 62 -1.01 -0.09 7.01
N ARG A 63 -1.55 -1.31 7.14
CA ARG A 63 -2.37 -1.67 8.31
C ARG A 63 -1.58 -1.58 9.61
N GLU A 64 -0.33 -2.01 9.62
CA GLU A 64 0.58 -1.86 10.77
C GLU A 64 0.84 -0.38 11.09
N ALA A 65 1.09 0.45 10.07
CA ALA A 65 1.28 1.89 10.25
C ALA A 65 0.03 2.55 10.86
N GLU A 66 -1.15 2.20 10.36
CA GLU A 66 -2.41 2.70 10.90
C GLU A 66 -2.62 2.28 12.36
N TYR A 67 -2.32 1.03 12.69
CA TYR A 67 -2.38 0.55 14.07
C TYR A 67 -1.49 1.38 15.01
N TYR A 68 -0.22 1.60 14.64
CA TYR A 68 0.70 2.38 15.44
C TYR A 68 0.32 3.85 15.52
N ASN A 69 -0.24 4.44 14.46
CA ASN A 69 -0.75 5.81 14.48
C ASN A 69 -1.93 5.95 15.47
N LYS A 70 -2.87 5.02 15.45
CA LYS A 70 -3.98 5.00 16.43
C LYS A 70 -3.48 4.86 17.85
N LYS A 71 -2.46 4.03 18.06
CA LYS A 71 -1.82 3.83 19.36
C LYS A 71 -1.12 5.11 19.84
N ALA A 72 -0.38 5.80 18.96
CA ALA A 72 0.25 7.08 19.26
C ALA A 72 -0.77 8.14 19.68
N GLN A 73 -1.87 8.25 18.94
CA GLN A 73 -2.97 9.15 19.28
C GLN A 73 -3.61 8.82 20.66
N GLY A 74 -3.74 7.52 20.98
CA GLY A 74 -4.19 7.09 22.29
C GLY A 74 -3.27 7.60 23.41
N TYR A 75 -1.96 7.39 23.25
CA TYR A 75 -0.98 7.87 24.22
C TYR A 75 -0.95 9.40 24.34
N LEU A 76 -1.14 10.15 23.25
CA LEU A 76 -1.22 11.61 23.31
C LEU A 76 -2.44 12.07 24.11
N ARG A 77 -3.60 11.41 24.00
CA ARG A 77 -4.77 11.73 24.81
C ARG A 77 -4.51 11.48 26.30
N GLU A 78 -3.83 10.38 26.62
CA GLU A 78 -3.43 10.09 28.01
C GLU A 78 -2.43 11.13 28.55
N ALA A 79 -1.44 11.52 27.73
CA ALA A 79 -0.48 12.56 28.11
C ALA A 79 -1.18 13.89 28.41
N ASP A 80 -2.13 14.30 27.57
CA ASP A 80 -2.93 15.51 27.76
C ASP A 80 -3.77 15.43 29.06
N TYR A 81 -4.44 14.31 29.30
CA TYR A 81 -5.18 14.07 30.52
C TYR A 81 -4.29 14.22 31.77
N TYR A 82 -3.12 13.60 31.81
CA TYR A 82 -2.20 13.70 32.94
C TYR A 82 -1.59 15.10 33.09
N THR A 83 -1.34 15.80 31.99
CA THR A 83 -0.90 17.21 32.00
C THR A 83 -1.92 18.10 32.67
N ARG A 84 -3.21 17.98 32.28
CA ARG A 84 -4.30 18.75 32.92
C ARG A 84 -4.45 18.44 34.41
N ASN A 85 -4.16 17.22 34.83
CA ASN A 85 -4.16 16.80 36.22
C ASN A 85 -2.84 17.06 36.96
N LYS A 86 -1.92 17.82 36.36
CA LYS A 86 -0.60 18.20 36.93
C LYS A 86 0.28 16.99 37.32
N LYS A 87 0.04 15.83 36.68
CA LYS A 87 0.83 14.58 36.87
C LYS A 87 1.91 14.46 35.77
N TYR A 88 2.87 15.38 35.81
CA TYR A 88 3.83 15.60 34.73
C TYR A 88 4.71 14.38 34.42
N ASP A 89 5.11 13.59 35.41
CA ASP A 89 5.91 12.37 35.18
C ASP A 89 5.15 11.33 34.32
N LYS A 90 3.85 11.17 34.61
CA LYS A 90 2.99 10.30 33.80
C LYS A 90 2.78 10.88 32.40
N ALA A 91 2.53 12.18 32.29
CA ALA A 91 2.38 12.86 31.01
C ALA A 91 3.63 12.67 30.14
N ASN A 92 4.82 12.85 30.69
CA ASN A 92 6.09 12.63 29.99
C ASN A 92 6.25 11.17 29.52
N THR A 93 5.87 10.21 30.36
CA THR A 93 5.93 8.78 30.01
C THR A 93 5.02 8.48 28.81
N TYR A 94 3.77 8.94 28.83
CA TYR A 94 2.84 8.74 27.72
C TYR A 94 3.27 9.49 26.45
N SER A 95 3.84 10.70 26.57
CA SER A 95 4.41 11.43 25.44
C SER A 95 5.55 10.66 24.78
N ARG A 96 6.43 10.04 25.58
CA ARG A 96 7.50 9.18 25.05
C ARG A 96 6.94 7.98 24.30
N TRP A 97 5.95 7.28 24.87
CA TRP A 97 5.30 6.15 24.20
C TRP A 97 4.58 6.56 22.92
N ALA A 98 3.99 7.76 22.88
CA ALA A 98 3.41 8.31 21.65
C ALA A 98 4.46 8.49 20.55
N ASN A 99 5.62 9.05 20.91
CA ASN A 99 6.72 9.23 19.97
C ASN A 99 7.26 7.89 19.46
N GLU A 100 7.47 6.91 20.33
CA GLU A 100 7.89 5.56 19.97
C GLU A 100 6.89 4.89 19.01
N ALA A 101 5.59 5.03 19.27
CA ALA A 101 4.56 4.51 18.39
C ALA A 101 4.55 5.23 17.03
N SER A 102 4.70 6.54 17.00
CA SER A 102 4.82 7.33 15.77
C SER A 102 6.03 6.93 14.93
N ASP A 103 7.16 6.64 15.57
CA ASP A 103 8.36 6.18 14.87
C ASP A 103 8.17 4.79 14.25
N LYS A 104 7.47 3.90 14.96
CA LYS A 104 7.07 2.60 14.39
C LYS A 104 6.15 2.77 13.19
N ALA A 105 5.16 3.65 13.27
CA ALA A 105 4.27 3.94 12.15
C ALA A 105 5.05 4.45 10.93
N ARG A 106 5.98 5.40 11.11
CA ARG A 106 6.84 5.91 10.04
C ARG A 106 7.69 4.81 9.40
N THR A 107 8.22 3.90 10.20
CA THR A 107 8.99 2.77 9.71
C THR A 107 8.14 1.85 8.83
N GLN A 108 6.92 1.53 9.27
CA GLN A 108 6.00 0.72 8.49
C GLN A 108 5.60 1.40 7.17
N MET A 109 5.35 2.72 7.19
CA MET A 109 5.07 3.49 5.96
C MET A 109 6.23 3.46 4.97
N ARG A 110 7.47 3.54 5.46
CA ARG A 110 8.65 3.40 4.60
C ARG A 110 8.70 2.03 3.95
N TRP A 111 8.49 0.95 4.70
CA TRP A 111 8.47 -0.41 4.16
C TRP A 111 7.31 -0.63 3.17
N ALA A 112 6.15 -0.02 3.43
CA ALA A 112 5.05 -0.02 2.48
C ALA A 112 5.45 0.62 1.14
N ASN A 113 6.12 1.77 1.18
CA ASN A 113 6.58 2.47 -0.02
C ASN A 113 7.64 1.65 -0.76
N GLU A 114 8.60 1.05 -0.06
CA GLU A 114 9.61 0.17 -0.67
C GLU A 114 8.95 -1.05 -1.35
N ALA A 115 7.95 -1.64 -0.73
CA ALA A 115 7.20 -2.75 -1.32
C ALA A 115 6.41 -2.30 -2.58
N ARG A 116 5.79 -1.12 -2.57
CA ARG A 116 5.12 -0.55 -3.75
C ARG A 116 6.09 -0.31 -4.91
N GLU A 117 7.29 0.20 -4.63
CA GLU A 117 8.30 0.38 -5.68
C GLU A 117 8.74 -0.97 -6.29
N LYS A 118 8.89 -2.01 -5.46
CA LYS A 118 9.17 -3.36 -5.95
C LYS A 118 8.03 -3.89 -6.82
N ALA A 119 6.77 -3.69 -6.40
CA ALA A 119 5.60 -4.08 -7.19
C ALA A 119 5.58 -3.37 -8.56
N ARG A 120 5.81 -2.05 -8.57
CA ARG A 120 5.88 -1.24 -9.80
C ARG A 120 6.97 -1.74 -10.76
N LEU A 121 8.15 -2.04 -10.23
CA LEU A 121 9.26 -2.57 -11.03
C LEU A 121 8.92 -3.93 -11.65
N ARG A 122 8.27 -4.84 -10.90
CA ARG A 122 7.82 -6.13 -11.42
C ARG A 122 6.76 -5.97 -12.50
N MET A 123 5.81 -5.05 -12.34
CA MET A 123 4.83 -4.72 -13.38
C MET A 123 5.48 -4.20 -14.65
N LYS A 124 6.49 -3.34 -14.54
CA LYS A 124 7.27 -2.87 -15.70
C LYS A 124 7.92 -4.05 -16.44
N TRP A 125 8.56 -4.95 -15.71
CA TRP A 125 9.19 -6.13 -16.32
C TRP A 125 8.17 -7.08 -16.95
N ALA A 126 6.99 -7.21 -16.36
CA ALA A 126 5.89 -7.96 -16.98
C ALA A 126 5.47 -7.36 -18.31
N GLN A 127 5.32 -6.03 -18.39
CA GLN A 127 4.99 -5.33 -19.62
C GLN A 127 6.07 -5.51 -20.69
N GLU A 128 7.35 -5.36 -20.33
CA GLU A 128 8.48 -5.57 -21.25
C GLU A 128 8.54 -7.02 -21.77
N ALA A 129 8.23 -8.00 -20.92
CA ALA A 129 8.16 -9.40 -21.33
C ALA A 129 6.99 -9.65 -22.30
N MET A 130 5.82 -9.09 -22.05
CA MET A 130 4.68 -9.17 -22.96
C MET A 130 4.95 -8.51 -24.32
N GLU A 131 5.63 -7.36 -24.32
CA GLU A 131 6.03 -6.71 -25.57
C GLU A 131 7.01 -7.57 -26.39
N LYS A 132 7.96 -8.25 -25.71
CA LYS A 132 8.87 -9.19 -26.38
C LYS A 132 8.14 -10.39 -26.98
N ALA A 133 7.10 -10.89 -26.31
CA ALA A 133 6.25 -11.94 -26.85
C ALA A 133 5.49 -11.49 -28.11
N ARG A 134 5.09 -10.22 -28.21
CA ARG A 134 4.32 -9.68 -29.36
C ARG A 134 5.18 -9.36 -30.59
N ARG A 135 6.47 -9.07 -30.40
CA ARG A 135 7.35 -8.60 -31.50
C ARG A 135 7.92 -9.72 -32.38
N LYS A 136 7.63 -10.97 -32.08
CA LYS A 136 8.04 -12.13 -32.86
C LYS A 136 6.88 -12.68 -33.68
#